data_bd2488c29078e7f78098629d1033821f
#
_entry.id   bd2488c29078e7f78098629d1033821f
#
_cell.length_a   1.000
_cell.length_b   1.000
_cell.length_c   1.000
_cell.angle_alpha   90.00
_cell.angle_beta   90.00
_cell.angle_gamma   90.00
#
_symmetry.space_group_name_H-M   'P 1'
#
loop_
_entity.id
_entity.type
_entity.pdbx_description
1 polymer ?
#
loop_
_entity_poly.entity_id
_entity_poly.type
_entity_poly.pdbx_seq_one_letter_code
_entity_poly.pdbx_strand_id
1 'polypeptide(L)'
;MDDLISYSGAGGQSLDVSALQALATRAEGIEQGLNETADTLRRQIDDLDWSGAARQGATTRADHEYQDVRKVADAYGRLGELSTKAYNDMSYAVSFLTATALQLMADGFTVDQDWTVHAPEGGDKERATNDTTSLKAQADQIGTAMEKWAPQIKAVIGELRQFAPTSAGNFTVDPTEITDLKSRGPGAGPPSLHEQLLAKYNVTPDPNGTVMFPADPDSAIGKLLSSMGIDPKEMTAGEADMLSRLNLHGVAAAYAIEELASDGGKEVFKGELRDGGVGDGHADAFRHAYWNAMLTKEFGEDWTKAFTTAHERIDDPAKTHASAEAMDLYNNEVGRRIAMQNPHASNTELYALVKKAVLDGQTVVVGPGPDNKLMYSNQVPLGYTGQTDKEPPAQGGHDPEGSPGKPKNGTYW
;
A
#
# COMPACT_ATOMS: atom_id res chain seq x y z
N MET A 1 -17.97 -6.39 6.67
CA MET A 1 -17.94 -5.70 7.96
C MET A 1 -17.10 -6.46 8.97
N ASP A 2 -17.06 -7.78 8.90
CA ASP A 2 -16.18 -8.61 9.71
C ASP A 2 -14.69 -8.23 9.55
N ASP A 3 -14.31 -7.69 8.39
CA ASP A 3 -12.97 -7.16 8.10
C ASP A 3 -12.75 -5.70 8.60
N LEU A 4 -13.82 -5.03 9.05
CA LEU A 4 -13.76 -3.65 9.58
C LEU A 4 -13.81 -3.61 11.11
N ILE A 5 -13.98 -4.77 11.75
CA ILE A 5 -13.95 -4.95 13.19
C ILE A 5 -13.00 -6.10 13.48
N SER A 6 -11.82 -5.82 13.98
CA SER A 6 -10.85 -6.83 14.33
C SER A 6 -11.05 -7.29 15.77
N TYR A 7 -11.02 -8.61 15.96
CA TYR A 7 -11.06 -9.27 17.25
C TYR A 7 -9.81 -10.14 17.40
N SER A 8 -8.96 -9.85 18.36
CA SER A 8 -7.81 -10.69 18.69
C SER A 8 -8.11 -11.54 19.91
N GLY A 9 -8.44 -12.82 19.67
CA GLY A 9 -8.68 -13.80 20.75
C GLY A 9 -7.41 -14.24 21.47
N ALA A 10 -7.61 -14.87 22.64
CA ALA A 10 -6.62 -15.42 23.55
C ALA A 10 -5.75 -14.40 24.29
N GLY A 11 -6.32 -13.78 25.32
CA GLY A 11 -5.58 -12.96 26.28
C GLY A 11 -5.36 -11.50 25.90
N GLY A 12 -5.73 -11.09 24.71
CA GLY A 12 -5.71 -9.71 24.26
C GLY A 12 -6.99 -9.41 23.48
N GLN A 13 -8.09 -9.13 24.16
CA GLN A 13 -9.34 -8.78 23.51
C GLN A 13 -9.30 -7.30 23.12
N SER A 14 -9.09 -7.01 21.85
CA SER A 14 -9.24 -5.68 21.28
C SER A 14 -10.28 -5.75 20.17
N LEU A 15 -11.41 -5.09 20.38
CA LEU A 15 -12.37 -4.75 19.35
C LEU A 15 -11.98 -3.37 18.82
N ASP A 16 -11.77 -3.25 17.52
CA ASP A 16 -11.41 -1.98 16.89
C ASP A 16 -12.45 -1.63 15.82
N VAL A 17 -13.07 -0.47 15.97
CA VAL A 17 -14.01 0.12 14.99
C VAL A 17 -13.42 1.34 14.27
N SER A 18 -12.14 1.65 14.50
CA SER A 18 -11.47 2.82 13.89
C SER A 18 -11.46 2.74 12.36
N ALA A 19 -11.46 1.52 11.80
CA ALA A 19 -11.57 1.30 10.36
C ALA A 19 -12.87 1.87 9.76
N LEU A 20 -13.97 1.88 10.51
CA LEU A 20 -15.23 2.51 10.08
C LEU A 20 -15.11 4.03 10.01
N GLN A 21 -14.43 4.64 10.99
CA GLN A 21 -14.17 6.07 11.00
C GLN A 21 -13.23 6.46 9.85
N ALA A 22 -12.17 5.69 9.64
CA ALA A 22 -11.25 5.90 8.52
C ALA A 22 -11.97 5.76 7.16
N LEU A 23 -12.87 4.76 7.02
CA LEU A 23 -13.70 4.58 5.83
C LEU A 23 -14.62 5.79 5.61
N ALA A 24 -15.25 6.30 6.67
CA ALA A 24 -16.13 7.48 6.60
C ALA A 24 -15.36 8.70 6.07
N THR A 25 -14.27 9.07 6.73
CA THR A 25 -13.43 10.23 6.34
C THR A 25 -12.95 10.13 4.91
N ARG A 26 -12.56 8.92 4.49
CA ARG A 26 -12.07 8.68 3.14
C ARG A 26 -13.17 8.79 2.10
N ALA A 27 -14.35 8.24 2.38
CA ALA A 27 -15.50 8.31 1.48
C ALA A 27 -15.95 9.76 1.27
N GLU A 28 -16.00 10.57 2.33
CA GLU A 28 -16.31 12.00 2.28
C GLU A 28 -15.28 12.77 1.46
N GLY A 29 -13.97 12.48 1.62
CA GLY A 29 -12.92 13.11 0.82
C GLY A 29 -13.02 12.77 -0.67
N ILE A 30 -13.39 11.53 -1.02
CA ILE A 30 -13.61 11.13 -2.42
C ILE A 30 -14.85 11.81 -2.99
N GLU A 31 -15.94 11.86 -2.26
CA GLU A 31 -17.16 12.58 -2.65
C GLU A 31 -16.84 14.03 -3.01
N GLN A 32 -16.16 14.74 -2.12
CA GLN A 32 -15.77 16.13 -2.34
C GLN A 32 -14.88 16.27 -3.58
N GLY A 33 -13.83 15.46 -3.73
CA GLY A 33 -12.91 15.52 -4.87
C GLY A 33 -13.60 15.24 -6.21
N LEU A 34 -14.54 14.30 -6.25
CA LEU A 34 -15.34 14.01 -7.43
C LEU A 34 -16.25 15.17 -7.80
N ASN A 35 -16.90 15.78 -6.82
CA ASN A 35 -17.76 16.95 -7.03
C ASN A 35 -16.97 18.14 -7.56
N GLU A 36 -15.82 18.46 -6.97
CA GLU A 36 -14.93 19.54 -7.43
C GLU A 36 -14.41 19.29 -8.85
N THR A 37 -14.08 18.03 -9.18
CA THR A 37 -13.63 17.63 -10.51
C THR A 37 -14.75 17.80 -11.54
N ALA A 38 -15.96 17.34 -11.23
CA ALA A 38 -17.12 17.47 -12.10
C ALA A 38 -17.42 18.94 -12.40
N ASP A 39 -17.46 19.79 -11.37
CA ASP A 39 -17.72 21.22 -11.50
C ASP A 39 -16.62 21.94 -12.29
N THR A 40 -15.37 21.50 -12.16
CA THR A 40 -14.24 22.08 -12.89
C THR A 40 -14.29 21.72 -14.37
N LEU A 41 -14.53 20.45 -14.69
CA LEU A 41 -14.67 20.00 -16.09
C LEU A 41 -15.80 20.72 -16.80
N ARG A 42 -16.95 20.87 -16.14
CA ARG A 42 -18.09 21.58 -16.69
C ARG A 42 -17.75 23.04 -17.01
N ARG A 43 -17.15 23.76 -16.06
CA ARG A 43 -16.70 25.16 -16.27
C ARG A 43 -15.73 25.28 -17.44
N GLN A 44 -14.75 24.38 -17.54
CA GLN A 44 -13.78 24.39 -18.64
C GLN A 44 -14.44 24.23 -20.02
N ILE A 45 -15.50 23.41 -20.12
CA ILE A 45 -16.27 23.25 -21.37
C ILE A 45 -17.10 24.50 -21.68
N ASP A 46 -17.71 25.10 -20.66
CA ASP A 46 -18.53 26.32 -20.82
C ASP A 46 -17.66 27.54 -21.24
N ASP A 47 -16.40 27.60 -20.79
CA ASP A 47 -15.46 28.68 -21.07
C ASP A 47 -14.78 28.58 -22.45
N LEU A 48 -14.97 27.47 -23.19
CA LEU A 48 -14.37 27.33 -24.53
C LEU A 48 -15.04 28.27 -25.54
N ASP A 49 -14.22 29.07 -26.26
CA ASP A 49 -14.67 29.98 -27.30
C ASP A 49 -14.89 29.24 -28.63
N TRP A 50 -15.96 28.49 -28.72
CA TRP A 50 -16.42 27.80 -29.91
C TRP A 50 -17.94 27.85 -30.04
N SER A 51 -18.45 27.59 -31.27
CA SER A 51 -19.87 27.72 -31.54
C SER A 51 -20.38 26.63 -32.50
N GLY A 52 -21.68 26.53 -32.65
CA GLY A 52 -22.32 25.61 -33.57
C GLY A 52 -22.49 24.17 -33.05
N ALA A 53 -22.66 23.21 -33.97
CA ALA A 53 -22.97 21.83 -33.66
C ALA A 53 -21.88 21.14 -32.82
N ALA A 54 -20.61 21.48 -33.00
CA ALA A 54 -19.49 20.94 -32.25
C ALA A 54 -19.57 21.34 -30.76
N ARG A 55 -19.87 22.62 -30.46
CA ARG A 55 -20.12 23.09 -29.10
C ARG A 55 -21.28 22.34 -28.45
N GLN A 56 -22.41 22.26 -29.16
CA GLN A 56 -23.59 21.59 -28.65
C GLN A 56 -23.33 20.11 -28.32
N GLY A 57 -22.60 19.40 -29.19
CA GLY A 57 -22.19 18.01 -28.95
C GLY A 57 -21.29 17.85 -27.73
N ALA A 58 -20.31 18.74 -27.57
CA ALA A 58 -19.39 18.72 -26.42
C ALA A 58 -20.11 19.07 -25.11
N THR A 59 -20.99 20.08 -25.11
CA THR A 59 -21.78 20.42 -23.91
C THR A 59 -22.69 19.27 -23.50
N THR A 60 -23.39 18.64 -24.46
CA THR A 60 -24.24 17.48 -24.16
C THR A 60 -23.44 16.34 -23.57
N ARG A 61 -22.26 16.05 -24.11
CA ARG A 61 -21.39 15.01 -23.55
C ARG A 61 -20.88 15.37 -22.16
N ALA A 62 -20.43 16.61 -21.96
CA ALA A 62 -20.00 17.09 -20.65
C ALA A 62 -21.11 16.99 -19.59
N ASP A 63 -22.36 17.28 -19.97
CA ASP A 63 -23.51 17.13 -19.08
C ASP A 63 -23.75 15.67 -18.67
N HIS A 64 -23.60 14.72 -19.60
CA HIS A 64 -23.70 13.29 -19.27
C HIS A 64 -22.58 12.85 -18.35
N GLU A 65 -21.32 13.16 -18.66
CA GLU A 65 -20.16 12.83 -17.84
C GLU A 65 -20.28 13.46 -16.44
N TYR A 66 -20.73 14.72 -16.36
CA TYR A 66 -21.00 15.40 -15.10
C TYR A 66 -22.00 14.65 -14.24
N GLN A 67 -23.14 14.22 -14.82
CA GLN A 67 -24.16 13.46 -14.10
C GLN A 67 -23.64 12.09 -13.63
N ASP A 68 -22.82 11.43 -14.42
CA ASP A 68 -22.27 10.12 -14.05
C ASP A 68 -21.24 10.24 -12.93
N VAL A 69 -20.36 11.24 -12.95
CA VAL A 69 -19.43 11.52 -11.85
C VAL A 69 -20.20 11.85 -10.56
N ARG A 70 -21.28 12.64 -10.65
CA ARG A 70 -22.11 12.99 -9.47
C ARG A 70 -22.78 11.77 -8.84
N LYS A 71 -23.24 10.80 -9.64
CA LYS A 71 -23.80 9.53 -9.10
C LYS A 71 -22.76 8.76 -8.28
N VAL A 72 -21.51 8.73 -8.75
CA VAL A 72 -20.41 8.09 -8.01
C VAL A 72 -20.11 8.86 -6.73
N ALA A 73 -20.03 10.19 -6.80
CA ALA A 73 -19.83 11.04 -5.64
C ALA A 73 -20.92 10.82 -4.57
N ASP A 74 -22.19 10.83 -4.97
CA ASP A 74 -23.32 10.59 -4.08
C ASP A 74 -23.25 9.20 -3.41
N ALA A 75 -22.77 8.17 -4.13
CA ALA A 75 -22.58 6.85 -3.55
C ALA A 75 -21.45 6.84 -2.48
N TYR A 76 -20.36 7.56 -2.71
CA TYR A 76 -19.31 7.74 -1.69
C TYR A 76 -19.83 8.54 -0.50
N GLY A 77 -20.61 9.60 -0.69
CA GLY A 77 -21.24 10.34 0.39
C GLY A 77 -22.11 9.45 1.27
N ARG A 78 -22.97 8.60 0.65
CA ARG A 78 -23.77 7.62 1.41
C ARG A 78 -22.89 6.60 2.15
N LEU A 79 -21.77 6.15 1.56
CA LEU A 79 -20.84 5.25 2.22
C LEU A 79 -20.22 5.91 3.46
N GLY A 80 -19.79 7.17 3.35
CA GLY A 80 -19.27 7.97 4.46
C GLY A 80 -20.28 8.10 5.60
N GLU A 81 -21.50 8.52 5.27
CA GLU A 81 -22.58 8.69 6.23
C GLU A 81 -22.95 7.39 6.97
N LEU A 82 -23.08 6.27 6.24
CA LEU A 82 -23.39 4.97 6.85
C LEU A 82 -22.25 4.47 7.74
N SER A 83 -21.00 4.68 7.34
CA SER A 83 -19.83 4.29 8.12
C SER A 83 -19.71 5.10 9.42
N THR A 84 -19.99 6.42 9.36
CA THR A 84 -20.06 7.29 10.54
C THR A 84 -21.16 6.84 11.51
N LYS A 85 -22.35 6.52 11.00
CA LYS A 85 -23.47 6.04 11.83
C LYS A 85 -23.11 4.69 12.48
N ALA A 86 -22.50 3.78 11.72
CA ALA A 86 -22.06 2.48 12.25
C ALA A 86 -21.00 2.65 13.33
N TYR A 87 -20.01 3.53 13.12
CA TYR A 87 -19.00 3.86 14.12
C TYR A 87 -19.63 4.41 15.39
N ASN A 88 -20.52 5.39 15.28
CA ASN A 88 -21.16 6.04 16.42
C ASN A 88 -22.02 5.04 17.24
N ASP A 89 -22.73 4.13 16.58
CA ASP A 89 -23.58 3.13 17.25
C ASP A 89 -22.73 2.07 17.99
N MET A 90 -21.47 1.85 17.63
CA MET A 90 -20.62 0.79 18.19
C MET A 90 -19.48 1.28 19.08
N SER A 91 -18.96 2.48 18.87
CA SER A 91 -17.71 2.96 19.48
C SER A 91 -17.75 2.98 21.01
N TYR A 92 -18.89 3.37 21.59
CA TYR A 92 -19.04 3.36 23.06
C TYR A 92 -19.01 1.94 23.62
N ALA A 93 -19.76 1.01 23.02
CA ALA A 93 -19.83 -0.38 23.47
C ALA A 93 -18.47 -1.07 23.37
N VAL A 94 -17.75 -0.84 22.26
CA VAL A 94 -16.38 -1.33 22.04
C VAL A 94 -15.42 -0.79 23.10
N SER A 95 -15.45 0.51 23.36
CA SER A 95 -14.59 1.14 24.38
C SER A 95 -14.91 0.60 25.76
N PHE A 96 -16.18 0.43 26.10
CA PHE A 96 -16.63 -0.13 27.36
C PHE A 96 -16.14 -1.59 27.54
N LEU A 97 -16.36 -2.44 26.54
CA LEU A 97 -15.91 -3.83 26.56
C LEU A 97 -14.41 -3.94 26.76
N THR A 98 -13.63 -3.20 25.98
CA THR A 98 -12.17 -3.24 26.03
C THR A 98 -11.65 -2.75 27.39
N ALA A 99 -12.13 -1.60 27.87
CA ALA A 99 -11.67 -1.03 29.12
C ALA A 99 -12.06 -1.92 30.33
N THR A 100 -13.28 -2.44 30.32
CA THR A 100 -13.76 -3.30 31.42
C THR A 100 -13.03 -4.64 31.44
N ALA A 101 -12.81 -5.26 30.29
CA ALA A 101 -12.05 -6.52 30.20
C ALA A 101 -10.62 -6.34 30.69
N LEU A 102 -9.92 -5.27 30.28
CA LEU A 102 -8.57 -4.96 30.74
C LEU A 102 -8.52 -4.74 32.27
N GLN A 103 -9.50 -4.01 32.81
CA GLN A 103 -9.57 -3.78 34.25
C GLN A 103 -9.82 -5.07 35.02
N LEU A 104 -10.72 -5.92 34.54
CA LEU A 104 -10.99 -7.23 35.15
C LEU A 104 -9.76 -8.13 35.16
N MET A 105 -9.02 -8.16 34.03
CA MET A 105 -7.77 -8.92 33.93
C MET A 105 -6.70 -8.37 34.90
N ALA A 106 -6.61 -7.05 35.09
CA ALA A 106 -5.71 -6.42 36.06
C ALA A 106 -6.11 -6.77 37.52
N ASP A 107 -7.41 -6.95 37.79
CA ASP A 107 -7.95 -7.36 39.08
C ASP A 107 -7.85 -8.89 39.32
N GLY A 108 -7.26 -9.64 38.36
CA GLY A 108 -7.05 -11.08 38.47
C GLY A 108 -8.24 -11.96 38.02
N PHE A 109 -9.26 -11.36 37.39
CA PHE A 109 -10.33 -12.12 36.75
C PHE A 109 -9.88 -12.63 35.38
N THR A 110 -10.54 -13.67 34.86
CA THR A 110 -10.39 -14.07 33.44
C THR A 110 -11.68 -13.79 32.70
N VAL A 111 -11.53 -13.39 31.43
CA VAL A 111 -12.66 -13.07 30.53
C VAL A 111 -12.56 -13.97 29.31
N ASP A 112 -13.59 -14.80 29.10
CA ASP A 112 -13.67 -15.70 27.95
C ASP A 112 -14.05 -14.97 26.66
N GLN A 113 -13.93 -15.66 25.54
CA GLN A 113 -14.27 -15.09 24.20
C GLN A 113 -15.77 -14.72 24.07
N ASP A 114 -16.64 -15.37 24.84
CA ASP A 114 -18.07 -15.08 24.89
C ASP A 114 -18.44 -14.02 25.93
N TRP A 115 -17.44 -13.30 26.46
CA TRP A 115 -17.56 -12.28 27.50
C TRP A 115 -18.01 -12.82 28.88
N THR A 116 -17.83 -14.10 29.13
CA THR A 116 -18.05 -14.68 30.47
C THR A 116 -16.84 -14.34 31.34
N VAL A 117 -17.12 -13.82 32.55
CA VAL A 117 -16.11 -13.42 33.52
C VAL A 117 -16.02 -14.49 34.59
N HIS A 118 -14.81 -14.91 34.92
CA HIS A 118 -14.52 -15.85 36.00
C HIS A 118 -13.69 -15.21 37.11
N ALA A 119 -14.15 -15.30 38.32
CA ALA A 119 -13.41 -14.83 39.50
C ALA A 119 -12.21 -15.74 39.78
N PRO A 120 -11.06 -15.19 40.25
CA PRO A 120 -9.97 -16.00 40.78
C PRO A 120 -10.39 -16.82 42.01
N GLU A 121 -9.58 -17.80 42.39
CA GLU A 121 -9.87 -18.63 43.58
C GLU A 121 -10.02 -17.74 44.81
N GLY A 122 -11.17 -17.87 45.51
CA GLY A 122 -11.52 -17.01 46.65
C GLY A 122 -12.01 -15.60 46.30
N GLY A 123 -12.10 -15.28 45.00
CA GLY A 123 -12.52 -13.95 44.50
C GLY A 123 -14.05 -13.74 44.54
N ASP A 124 -14.45 -12.52 44.17
CA ASP A 124 -15.84 -12.05 44.18
C ASP A 124 -16.63 -12.62 42.98
N LYS A 125 -17.41 -13.68 43.25
CA LYS A 125 -18.26 -14.33 42.24
C LYS A 125 -19.49 -13.52 41.87
N GLU A 126 -19.99 -12.67 42.76
CA GLU A 126 -21.13 -11.80 42.48
C GLU A 126 -20.72 -10.72 41.49
N ARG A 127 -19.54 -10.11 41.70
CA ARG A 127 -18.93 -9.18 40.75
C ARG A 127 -18.74 -9.86 39.37
N ALA A 128 -18.18 -11.06 39.32
CA ALA A 128 -17.99 -11.80 38.06
C ALA A 128 -19.31 -11.99 37.27
N THR A 129 -20.40 -12.29 37.99
CA THR A 129 -21.73 -12.48 37.39
C THR A 129 -22.29 -11.16 36.85
N ASN A 130 -22.14 -10.08 37.61
CA ASN A 130 -22.62 -8.75 37.21
C ASN A 130 -21.83 -8.20 36.01
N ASP A 131 -20.52 -8.37 36.03
CA ASP A 131 -19.65 -7.95 34.93
C ASP A 131 -19.89 -8.78 33.66
N THR A 132 -20.11 -10.11 33.78
CA THR A 132 -20.56 -10.96 32.68
C THR A 132 -21.83 -10.41 32.01
N THR A 133 -22.83 -10.07 32.84
CA THR A 133 -24.11 -9.55 32.37
C THR A 133 -23.90 -8.22 31.61
N SER A 134 -23.09 -7.32 32.16
CA SER A 134 -22.79 -6.03 31.58
C SER A 134 -22.02 -6.17 30.28
N LEU A 135 -20.98 -7.00 30.23
CA LEU A 135 -20.18 -7.22 29.03
C LEU A 135 -21.01 -7.84 27.90
N LYS A 136 -21.81 -8.86 28.18
CA LYS A 136 -22.69 -9.49 27.19
C LYS A 136 -23.73 -8.52 26.65
N ALA A 137 -24.31 -7.64 27.46
CA ALA A 137 -25.24 -6.63 27.01
C ALA A 137 -24.59 -5.63 26.04
N GLN A 138 -23.34 -5.24 26.26
CA GLN A 138 -22.61 -4.38 25.33
C GLN A 138 -22.20 -5.12 24.04
N ALA A 139 -21.81 -6.39 24.13
CA ALA A 139 -21.53 -7.22 22.97
C ALA A 139 -22.77 -7.39 22.08
N ASP A 140 -23.94 -7.59 22.68
CA ASP A 140 -25.23 -7.66 21.95
C ASP A 140 -25.57 -6.35 21.25
N GLN A 141 -25.22 -5.19 21.82
CA GLN A 141 -25.40 -3.89 21.15
C GLN A 141 -24.52 -3.78 19.90
N ILE A 142 -23.28 -4.26 19.96
CA ILE A 142 -22.39 -4.29 18.79
C ILE A 142 -22.98 -5.23 17.73
N GLY A 143 -23.41 -6.43 18.10
CA GLY A 143 -24.07 -7.37 17.20
C GLY A 143 -25.29 -6.76 16.50
N THR A 144 -26.16 -6.12 17.26
CA THR A 144 -27.34 -5.41 16.72
C THR A 144 -26.96 -4.29 15.75
N ALA A 145 -25.93 -3.51 16.09
CA ALA A 145 -25.44 -2.44 15.19
C ALA A 145 -24.83 -3.03 13.91
N MET A 146 -24.09 -4.14 14.02
CA MET A 146 -23.55 -4.84 12.84
C MET A 146 -24.67 -5.35 11.92
N GLU A 147 -25.68 -5.99 12.47
CA GLU A 147 -26.84 -6.47 11.71
C GLU A 147 -27.58 -5.33 10.99
N LYS A 148 -27.67 -4.17 11.62
CA LYS A 148 -28.31 -2.97 11.07
C LYS A 148 -27.49 -2.34 9.92
N TRP A 149 -26.17 -2.17 10.11
CA TRP A 149 -25.37 -1.34 9.21
C TRP A 149 -24.64 -2.14 8.12
N ALA A 150 -24.23 -3.40 8.40
CA ALA A 150 -23.45 -4.18 7.44
C ALA A 150 -24.17 -4.39 6.09
N PRO A 151 -25.47 -4.72 6.02
CA PRO A 151 -26.15 -4.87 4.75
C PRO A 151 -26.19 -3.56 3.95
N GLN A 152 -26.37 -2.43 4.62
CA GLN A 152 -26.47 -1.11 3.97
C GLN A 152 -25.11 -0.68 3.39
N ILE A 153 -24.03 -0.83 4.16
CA ILE A 153 -22.66 -0.56 3.70
C ILE A 153 -22.31 -1.48 2.52
N LYS A 154 -22.58 -2.78 2.64
CA LYS A 154 -22.37 -3.76 1.55
C LYS A 154 -23.14 -3.42 0.28
N ALA A 155 -24.37 -2.92 0.41
CA ALA A 155 -25.18 -2.50 -0.74
C ALA A 155 -24.54 -1.32 -1.49
N VAL A 156 -24.09 -0.28 -0.77
CA VAL A 156 -23.42 0.87 -1.40
C VAL A 156 -22.07 0.48 -2.02
N ILE A 157 -21.30 -0.39 -1.36
CA ILE A 157 -20.05 -0.94 -1.95
C ILE A 157 -20.38 -1.72 -3.23
N GLY A 158 -21.47 -2.48 -3.24
CA GLY A 158 -21.96 -3.19 -4.44
C GLY A 158 -22.34 -2.24 -5.57
N GLU A 159 -22.97 -1.12 -5.27
CA GLU A 159 -23.27 -0.05 -6.23
C GLU A 159 -21.99 0.58 -6.79
N LEU A 160 -21.04 0.95 -5.92
CA LEU A 160 -19.75 1.52 -6.32
C LEU A 160 -18.96 0.58 -7.25
N ARG A 161 -19.02 -0.73 -7.03
CA ARG A 161 -18.39 -1.73 -7.90
C ARG A 161 -18.96 -1.74 -9.33
N GLN A 162 -20.20 -1.31 -9.53
CA GLN A 162 -20.80 -1.23 -10.88
C GLN A 162 -20.22 -0.06 -11.69
N PHE A 163 -19.69 0.96 -11.02
CA PHE A 163 -19.00 2.07 -11.67
C PHE A 163 -17.53 1.76 -11.94
N ALA A 164 -16.99 0.68 -11.36
CA ALA A 164 -15.62 0.25 -11.66
C ALA A 164 -15.54 -0.22 -13.13
N PRO A 165 -14.52 0.20 -13.89
CA PRO A 165 -14.36 -0.28 -15.26
C PRO A 165 -14.28 -1.82 -15.25
N THR A 166 -15.08 -2.47 -16.08
CA THR A 166 -15.17 -3.94 -16.21
C THR A 166 -13.88 -4.59 -16.73
N SER A 167 -12.88 -3.80 -17.05
CA SER A 167 -11.55 -4.22 -17.43
C SER A 167 -10.55 -4.27 -16.26
N ALA A 168 -10.92 -4.95 -15.18
CA ALA A 168 -9.91 -5.65 -14.43
C ALA A 168 -9.52 -6.86 -15.32
N GLY A 169 -8.86 -6.58 -16.42
CA GLY A 169 -8.32 -7.61 -17.31
C GLY A 169 -7.48 -8.54 -16.47
N ASN A 170 -7.61 -9.83 -16.72
CA ASN A 170 -6.71 -10.83 -16.18
C ASN A 170 -5.29 -10.36 -16.47
N PHE A 171 -4.62 -9.91 -15.41
CA PHE A 171 -3.25 -9.46 -15.46
C PHE A 171 -2.39 -10.71 -15.61
N THR A 172 -2.11 -11.08 -16.82
CA THR A 172 -1.08 -12.07 -17.14
C THR A 172 0.16 -11.30 -17.54
N VAL A 173 1.21 -11.39 -16.71
CA VAL A 173 2.56 -11.03 -17.18
C VAL A 173 2.83 -11.90 -18.38
N ASP A 174 3.04 -11.30 -19.55
CA ASP A 174 3.47 -12.03 -20.73
C ASP A 174 4.95 -12.42 -20.52
N PRO A 175 5.25 -13.72 -20.33
CA PRO A 175 6.64 -14.15 -20.16
C PRO A 175 7.49 -13.89 -21.40
N THR A 176 6.88 -13.49 -22.52
CA THR A 176 7.58 -13.27 -23.79
C THR A 176 8.23 -11.89 -23.91
N GLU A 177 7.88 -10.91 -23.03
CA GLU A 177 8.59 -9.62 -22.97
C GLU A 177 10.01 -9.71 -22.38
N ILE A 178 10.38 -10.88 -21.83
CA ILE A 178 11.72 -11.12 -21.25
C ILE A 178 12.71 -11.71 -22.30
N THR A 179 12.38 -11.73 -23.57
CA THR A 179 13.06 -12.54 -24.59
C THR A 179 14.18 -11.89 -25.38
N ASP A 180 14.91 -10.90 -24.91
CA ASP A 180 16.09 -10.40 -25.63
C ASP A 180 17.42 -10.73 -24.92
N LEU A 181 17.70 -12.01 -24.74
CA LEU A 181 18.98 -12.49 -24.24
C LEU A 181 19.87 -12.95 -25.40
N LYS A 182 20.95 -12.21 -25.60
CA LYS A 182 22.02 -12.51 -26.53
C LYS A 182 22.50 -13.96 -26.41
N SER A 183 22.48 -14.62 -27.54
CA SER A 183 22.95 -15.96 -27.93
C SER A 183 23.82 -16.72 -26.90
N ARG A 184 23.23 -17.74 -26.29
CA ARG A 184 23.97 -18.85 -25.70
C ARG A 184 24.59 -19.72 -26.79
N GLY A 185 25.71 -20.31 -26.51
CA GLY A 185 26.38 -21.24 -27.42
C GLY A 185 25.49 -22.46 -27.76
N PRO A 186 25.82 -23.18 -28.84
CA PRO A 186 25.02 -24.31 -29.31
C PRO A 186 24.92 -25.40 -28.24
N GLY A 187 23.70 -25.72 -27.80
CA GLY A 187 23.40 -26.76 -26.81
C GLY A 187 22.88 -26.31 -25.45
N ALA A 188 22.83 -25.02 -25.16
CA ALA A 188 22.22 -24.53 -23.93
C ALA A 188 20.70 -24.38 -24.12
N GLY A 189 19.89 -24.92 -23.20
CA GLY A 189 18.45 -24.69 -23.12
C GLY A 189 18.09 -23.21 -22.94
N PRO A 190 16.80 -22.84 -23.02
CA PRO A 190 16.39 -21.45 -22.74
C PRO A 190 16.84 -21.03 -21.33
N PRO A 191 17.20 -19.73 -21.13
CA PRO A 191 17.64 -19.24 -19.83
C PRO A 191 16.53 -19.43 -18.79
N SER A 192 16.90 -19.82 -17.59
CA SER A 192 15.99 -19.89 -16.45
C SER A 192 15.45 -18.48 -16.12
N LEU A 193 14.31 -18.40 -15.40
CA LEU A 193 13.78 -17.13 -14.91
C LEU A 193 14.85 -16.31 -14.17
N HIS A 194 15.59 -16.96 -13.26
CA HIS A 194 16.65 -16.33 -12.49
C HIS A 194 17.70 -15.66 -13.41
N GLU A 195 18.22 -16.40 -14.40
CA GLU A 195 19.21 -15.86 -15.35
C GLU A 195 18.65 -14.71 -16.21
N GLN A 196 17.38 -14.79 -16.57
CA GLN A 196 16.69 -13.72 -17.32
C GLN A 196 16.59 -12.44 -16.47
N LEU A 197 16.19 -12.59 -15.20
CA LEU A 197 16.07 -11.46 -14.28
C LEU A 197 17.40 -10.81 -13.98
N LEU A 198 18.43 -11.58 -13.67
CA LEU A 198 19.79 -11.06 -13.46
C LEU A 198 20.36 -10.33 -14.68
N ALA A 199 20.00 -10.77 -15.88
CA ALA A 199 20.45 -10.12 -17.11
C ALA A 199 19.74 -8.79 -17.39
N LYS A 200 18.45 -8.68 -17.02
CA LYS A 200 17.61 -7.51 -17.29
C LYS A 200 17.63 -6.48 -16.14
N TYR A 201 17.61 -6.95 -14.91
CA TYR A 201 17.45 -6.12 -13.72
C TYR A 201 18.77 -6.08 -12.95
N ASN A 202 19.61 -5.12 -13.30
CA ASN A 202 20.92 -4.93 -12.73
C ASN A 202 21.33 -3.48 -12.96
N VAL A 203 21.83 -2.81 -11.96
CA VAL A 203 22.23 -1.40 -12.03
C VAL A 203 23.71 -1.23 -11.71
N THR A 204 24.30 -0.17 -12.24
CA THR A 204 25.64 0.25 -11.85
C THR A 204 25.56 1.10 -10.59
N PRO A 205 26.52 0.97 -9.66
CA PRO A 205 26.62 1.87 -8.52
C PRO A 205 26.56 3.34 -8.93
N ASP A 206 25.99 4.18 -8.05
CA ASP A 206 25.98 5.62 -8.29
C ASP A 206 27.42 6.15 -8.35
N PRO A 207 27.84 6.80 -9.45
CA PRO A 207 29.22 7.29 -9.59
C PRO A 207 29.60 8.35 -8.55
N ASN A 208 28.62 8.98 -7.91
CA ASN A 208 28.84 9.96 -6.85
C ASN A 208 28.67 9.35 -5.45
N GLY A 209 28.45 8.03 -5.36
CA GLY A 209 28.32 7.30 -4.11
C GLY A 209 27.05 7.63 -3.31
N THR A 210 27.18 7.53 -2.00
CA THR A 210 26.10 7.86 -1.04
C THR A 210 26.35 9.19 -0.34
N VAL A 211 25.26 9.85 0.05
CA VAL A 211 25.27 11.14 0.75
C VAL A 211 24.22 11.14 1.86
N MET A 212 24.43 11.99 2.87
CA MET A 212 23.36 12.26 3.87
C MET A 212 22.30 13.17 3.27
N PHE A 213 21.03 12.82 3.43
CA PHE A 213 19.90 13.68 3.05
C PHE A 213 18.94 13.87 4.23
N PRO A 214 18.58 15.13 4.56
CA PRO A 214 19.13 16.36 3.99
C PRO A 214 20.59 16.57 4.40
N ALA A 215 21.39 17.15 3.50
CA ALA A 215 22.80 17.45 3.78
C ALA A 215 22.98 18.52 4.88
N ASP A 216 22.01 19.43 4.98
CA ASP A 216 21.94 20.47 6.01
C ASP A 216 20.65 20.28 6.84
N PRO A 217 20.75 19.80 8.09
CA PRO A 217 19.61 19.65 8.99
C PRO A 217 18.91 20.97 9.33
N ASP A 218 19.58 22.10 9.23
CA ASP A 218 19.01 23.43 9.49
C ASP A 218 18.31 24.04 8.27
N SER A 219 18.41 23.44 7.11
CA SER A 219 17.68 23.81 5.89
C SER A 219 16.15 23.70 6.09
N ALA A 220 15.39 24.31 5.17
CA ALA A 220 13.91 24.18 5.19
C ALA A 220 13.44 22.72 5.09
N ILE A 221 14.12 21.90 4.28
CA ILE A 221 13.86 20.46 4.17
C ILE A 221 14.26 19.77 5.48
N GLY A 222 15.43 20.05 6.04
CA GLY A 222 15.88 19.46 7.30
C GLY A 222 14.92 19.73 8.45
N LYS A 223 14.46 20.97 8.60
CA LYS A 223 13.46 21.33 9.61
C LYS A 223 12.10 20.67 9.38
N LEU A 224 11.67 20.54 8.13
CA LEU A 224 10.44 19.79 7.79
C LEU A 224 10.55 18.35 8.24
N LEU A 225 11.59 17.63 7.80
CA LEU A 225 11.80 16.22 8.12
C LEU A 225 11.92 16.00 9.63
N SER A 226 12.68 16.85 10.33
CA SER A 226 12.77 16.81 11.78
C SER A 226 11.40 17.01 12.47
N SER A 227 10.56 17.89 11.94
CA SER A 227 9.19 18.09 12.48
C SER A 227 8.28 16.87 12.29
N MET A 228 8.60 16.01 11.33
CA MET A 228 7.91 14.72 11.06
C MET A 228 8.54 13.56 11.85
N GLY A 229 9.59 13.81 12.65
CA GLY A 229 10.32 12.77 13.36
C GLY A 229 11.26 11.94 12.46
N ILE A 230 11.62 12.47 11.30
CA ILE A 230 12.49 11.81 10.33
C ILE A 230 13.91 12.36 10.47
N ASP A 231 14.83 11.49 10.84
CA ASP A 231 16.27 11.81 10.93
C ASP A 231 16.91 11.83 9.54
N PRO A 232 18.02 12.60 9.36
CA PRO A 232 18.83 12.50 8.17
C PRO A 232 19.30 11.06 7.92
N LYS A 233 19.16 10.57 6.70
CA LYS A 233 19.58 9.22 6.33
C LYS A 233 20.56 9.23 5.14
N GLU A 234 21.40 8.21 5.10
CA GLU A 234 22.25 7.93 3.96
C GLU A 234 21.44 7.36 2.81
N MET A 235 21.65 7.89 1.60
CA MET A 235 21.03 7.43 0.36
C MET A 235 21.97 7.69 -0.82
N THR A 236 21.67 7.16 -2.00
CA THR A 236 22.48 7.44 -3.19
C THR A 236 22.46 8.93 -3.54
N ALA A 237 23.53 9.42 -4.15
CA ALA A 237 23.59 10.82 -4.58
C ALA A 237 22.50 11.17 -5.60
N GLY A 238 22.14 10.22 -6.49
CA GLY A 238 21.06 10.38 -7.44
C GLY A 238 19.69 10.49 -6.79
N GLU A 239 19.41 9.67 -5.78
CA GLU A 239 18.19 9.72 -4.98
C GLU A 239 18.06 11.07 -4.25
N ALA A 240 19.15 11.50 -3.56
CA ALA A 240 19.21 12.78 -2.86
C ALA A 240 19.03 13.98 -3.82
N ASP A 241 19.64 13.95 -5.01
CA ASP A 241 19.48 14.98 -6.03
C ASP A 241 18.01 15.08 -6.48
N MET A 242 17.35 13.95 -6.71
CA MET A 242 15.93 13.94 -7.10
C MET A 242 15.02 14.49 -6.01
N LEU A 243 15.24 14.13 -4.74
CA LEU A 243 14.49 14.69 -3.60
C LEU A 243 14.75 16.18 -3.42
N SER A 244 16.00 16.65 -3.61
CA SER A 244 16.37 18.06 -3.47
C SER A 244 15.68 18.98 -4.49
N ARG A 245 15.23 18.43 -5.61
CA ARG A 245 14.49 19.16 -6.65
C ARG A 245 12.99 19.26 -6.38
N LEU A 246 12.47 18.52 -5.41
CA LEU A 246 11.08 18.62 -4.98
C LEU A 246 10.91 19.81 -4.03
N ASN A 247 9.72 20.42 -4.04
CA ASN A 247 9.35 21.33 -2.97
C ASN A 247 9.06 20.55 -1.66
N LEU A 248 8.87 21.28 -0.56
CA LEU A 248 8.68 20.68 0.78
C LEU A 248 7.53 19.67 0.83
N HIS A 249 6.44 19.94 0.09
CA HIS A 249 5.29 19.03 0.03
C HIS A 249 5.64 17.73 -0.71
N GLY A 250 6.36 17.81 -1.81
CA GLY A 250 6.84 16.64 -2.56
C GLY A 250 7.80 15.77 -1.73
N VAL A 251 8.73 16.40 -0.99
CA VAL A 251 9.62 15.66 -0.08
C VAL A 251 8.82 14.95 1.00
N ALA A 252 7.90 15.64 1.66
CA ALA A 252 7.04 15.03 2.67
C ALA A 252 6.22 13.87 2.13
N ALA A 253 5.65 14.01 0.91
CA ALA A 253 4.90 12.94 0.26
C ALA A 253 5.78 11.71 -0.05
N ALA A 254 7.01 11.90 -0.55
CA ALA A 254 7.92 10.80 -0.85
C ALA A 254 8.26 9.99 0.41
N TYR A 255 8.57 10.66 1.52
CA TYR A 255 8.85 10.00 2.80
C TYR A 255 7.63 9.30 3.39
N ALA A 256 6.48 9.95 3.39
CA ALA A 256 5.24 9.33 3.88
C ALA A 256 4.86 8.07 3.07
N ILE A 257 5.11 8.07 1.76
CA ILE A 257 4.90 6.90 0.89
C ILE A 257 5.89 5.78 1.22
N GLU A 258 7.16 6.09 1.46
CA GLU A 258 8.17 5.11 1.86
C GLU A 258 7.81 4.44 3.20
N GLU A 259 7.39 5.22 4.19
CA GLU A 259 6.96 4.73 5.49
C GLU A 259 5.72 3.82 5.37
N LEU A 260 4.70 4.26 4.63
CA LEU A 260 3.50 3.45 4.37
C LEU A 260 3.82 2.13 3.67
N ALA A 261 4.77 2.11 2.74
CA ALA A 261 5.17 0.90 2.05
C ALA A 261 5.94 -0.05 2.98
N SER A 262 6.83 0.49 3.81
CA SER A 262 7.58 -0.27 4.80
C SER A 262 6.65 -0.92 5.82
N ASP A 263 5.72 -0.16 6.37
CA ASP A 263 4.76 -0.67 7.36
C ASP A 263 3.77 -1.66 6.72
N GLY A 264 3.32 -1.38 5.50
CA GLY A 264 2.50 -2.30 4.72
C GLY A 264 3.19 -3.66 4.50
N GLY A 265 4.48 -3.67 4.18
CA GLY A 265 5.28 -4.89 4.03
C GLY A 265 5.37 -5.69 5.33
N LYS A 266 5.65 -5.02 6.45
CA LYS A 266 5.69 -5.65 7.79
C LYS A 266 4.35 -6.26 8.19
N GLU A 267 3.25 -5.60 7.83
CA GLU A 267 1.91 -6.00 8.25
C GLU A 267 1.33 -7.14 7.40
N VAL A 268 1.50 -7.06 6.07
CA VAL A 268 0.80 -7.94 5.11
C VAL A 268 1.22 -9.40 5.22
N PHE A 269 2.50 -9.66 5.52
CA PHE A 269 3.10 -11.00 5.63
C PHE A 269 3.91 -11.16 6.91
N LYS A 270 3.29 -10.86 8.05
CA LYS A 270 3.94 -10.89 9.39
C LYS A 270 4.74 -12.17 9.69
N GLY A 271 4.35 -13.31 9.12
CA GLY A 271 5.03 -14.59 9.33
C GLY A 271 6.38 -14.74 8.64
N GLU A 272 6.76 -13.79 7.78
CA GLU A 272 8.02 -13.80 7.02
C GLU A 272 9.08 -12.85 7.56
N LEU A 273 8.75 -12.05 8.58
CA LEU A 273 9.71 -11.11 9.16
C LEU A 273 10.84 -11.89 9.84
N ARG A 274 12.07 -11.66 9.39
CA ARG A 274 13.29 -12.24 9.95
C ARG A 274 14.10 -11.14 10.64
N ASP A 275 14.53 -11.37 11.86
CA ASP A 275 15.40 -10.47 12.63
C ASP A 275 14.98 -8.98 12.60
N GLY A 276 13.67 -8.74 12.45
CA GLY A 276 13.07 -7.40 12.38
C GLY A 276 13.07 -6.75 10.99
N GLY A 277 13.51 -7.46 9.94
CA GLY A 277 13.55 -6.98 8.56
C GLY A 277 12.55 -7.68 7.63
N VAL A 278 12.31 -7.08 6.47
CA VAL A 278 11.43 -7.58 5.39
C VAL A 278 12.23 -8.07 4.17
N GLY A 279 13.49 -8.46 4.32
CA GLY A 279 14.37 -8.75 3.17
C GLY A 279 14.01 -10.04 2.40
N ASP A 280 14.16 -10.00 1.08
CA ASP A 280 14.22 -11.13 0.13
C ASP A 280 12.95 -11.98 -0.04
N GLY A 281 11.87 -11.69 0.72
CA GLY A 281 10.66 -12.50 0.74
C GLY A 281 9.42 -11.80 0.16
N HIS A 282 8.24 -12.39 0.41
CA HIS A 282 6.96 -11.84 -0.05
C HIS A 282 6.66 -10.47 0.58
N ALA A 283 7.08 -10.23 1.82
CA ALA A 283 6.95 -8.96 2.50
C ALA A 283 7.75 -7.86 1.78
N ASP A 284 8.94 -8.20 1.32
CA ASP A 284 9.81 -7.32 0.58
C ASP A 284 9.30 -7.07 -0.85
N ALA A 285 8.91 -8.12 -1.53
CA ALA A 285 8.25 -8.02 -2.85
C ALA A 285 7.02 -7.11 -2.79
N PHE A 286 6.23 -7.22 -1.72
CA PHE A 286 5.10 -6.33 -1.47
C PHE A 286 5.57 -4.89 -1.23
N ARG A 287 6.57 -4.68 -0.37
CA ARG A 287 7.09 -3.35 -0.02
C ARG A 287 7.54 -2.59 -1.26
N HIS A 288 8.38 -3.20 -2.11
CA HIS A 288 8.87 -2.60 -3.34
C HIS A 288 7.77 -2.30 -4.34
N ALA A 289 6.88 -3.26 -4.59
CA ALA A 289 5.77 -3.07 -5.52
C ALA A 289 4.77 -2.00 -5.01
N TYR A 290 4.45 -1.99 -3.71
CA TYR A 290 3.51 -1.01 -3.16
C TYR A 290 4.11 0.40 -3.09
N TRP A 291 5.38 0.51 -2.73
CA TRP A 291 6.13 1.76 -2.78
C TRP A 291 6.09 2.38 -4.18
N ASN A 292 6.47 1.60 -5.20
CA ASN A 292 6.45 2.04 -6.59
C ASN A 292 5.04 2.38 -7.10
N ALA A 293 4.03 1.62 -6.69
CA ALA A 293 2.66 1.90 -7.07
C ALA A 293 2.18 3.26 -6.52
N MET A 294 2.46 3.55 -5.25
CA MET A 294 2.10 4.82 -4.63
C MET A 294 2.90 6.00 -5.20
N LEU A 295 4.22 5.84 -5.39
CA LEU A 295 5.05 6.87 -6.02
C LEU A 295 4.60 7.17 -7.45
N THR A 296 4.26 6.15 -8.23
CA THR A 296 3.78 6.33 -9.60
C THR A 296 2.46 7.10 -9.65
N LYS A 297 1.57 6.81 -8.72
CA LYS A 297 0.32 7.56 -8.58
C LYS A 297 0.58 9.04 -8.26
N GLU A 298 1.52 9.34 -7.39
CA GLU A 298 1.82 10.68 -6.90
C GLU A 298 2.70 11.47 -7.89
N PHE A 299 3.82 10.91 -8.31
CA PHE A 299 4.85 11.62 -9.08
C PHE A 299 4.86 11.26 -10.58
N GLY A 300 4.20 10.18 -10.98
CA GLY A 300 4.21 9.65 -12.34
C GLY A 300 5.28 8.56 -12.55
N GLU A 301 5.12 7.78 -13.62
CA GLU A 301 5.94 6.58 -13.89
C GLU A 301 7.42 6.91 -14.11
N ASP A 302 7.72 7.90 -14.97
CA ASP A 302 9.11 8.24 -15.33
C ASP A 302 9.91 8.70 -14.11
N TRP A 303 9.32 9.57 -13.29
CA TRP A 303 9.96 10.03 -12.04
C TRP A 303 10.17 8.87 -11.07
N THR A 304 9.15 8.05 -10.88
CA THR A 304 9.21 6.90 -9.97
C THR A 304 10.29 5.91 -10.42
N LYS A 305 10.31 5.56 -11.72
CA LYS A 305 11.33 4.67 -12.28
C LYS A 305 12.74 5.19 -12.00
N ALA A 306 12.99 6.47 -12.30
CA ALA A 306 14.30 7.07 -12.08
C ALA A 306 14.68 7.08 -10.58
N PHE A 307 13.74 7.45 -9.70
CA PHE A 307 13.97 7.55 -8.27
C PHE A 307 14.24 6.19 -7.63
N THR A 308 13.41 5.19 -7.91
CA THR A 308 13.56 3.86 -7.34
C THR A 308 14.71 3.08 -7.97
N THR A 309 15.09 3.37 -9.22
CA THR A 309 16.33 2.85 -9.79
C THR A 309 17.56 3.49 -9.12
N ALA A 310 17.55 4.79 -8.85
CA ALA A 310 18.63 5.45 -8.10
C ALA A 310 18.78 4.87 -6.69
N HIS A 311 17.68 4.48 -6.05
CA HIS A 311 17.69 3.82 -4.74
C HIS A 311 18.50 2.52 -4.73
N GLU A 312 18.40 1.70 -5.77
CA GLU A 312 19.11 0.41 -5.88
C GLU A 312 20.61 0.57 -6.23
N ARG A 313 21.08 1.75 -6.59
CA ARG A 313 22.46 2.02 -7.03
C ARG A 313 23.44 2.24 -5.87
N ILE A 314 23.29 1.49 -4.79
CA ILE A 314 24.14 1.58 -3.61
C ILE A 314 25.50 0.94 -3.90
N ASP A 315 26.60 1.68 -3.69
CA ASP A 315 27.95 1.16 -3.80
C ASP A 315 28.44 0.61 -2.44
N ASP A 316 27.81 -0.45 -1.98
CA ASP A 316 28.20 -1.14 -0.76
C ASP A 316 28.18 -2.66 -0.98
N PRO A 317 29.34 -3.30 -1.17
CA PRO A 317 29.41 -4.75 -1.39
C PRO A 317 28.80 -5.60 -0.26
N ALA A 318 28.59 -5.02 0.91
CA ALA A 318 27.93 -5.71 2.02
C ALA A 318 26.40 -5.59 1.98
N LYS A 319 25.85 -4.69 1.15
CA LYS A 319 24.42 -4.42 1.05
C LYS A 319 23.82 -4.77 -0.31
N THR A 320 24.64 -4.94 -1.35
CA THR A 320 24.19 -5.18 -2.72
C THR A 320 24.45 -6.61 -3.15
N HIS A 321 23.41 -7.33 -3.44
CA HIS A 321 23.45 -8.71 -3.93
C HIS A 321 22.65 -8.82 -5.22
N ALA A 322 23.20 -9.47 -6.24
CA ALA A 322 22.61 -9.51 -7.57
C ALA A 322 21.15 -10.02 -7.59
N SER A 323 20.84 -11.04 -6.78
CA SER A 323 19.47 -11.56 -6.72
C SER A 323 18.52 -10.63 -5.98
N ALA A 324 18.96 -9.99 -4.87
CA ALA A 324 18.14 -9.02 -4.16
C ALA A 324 17.84 -7.80 -5.05
N GLU A 325 18.87 -7.23 -5.66
CA GLU A 325 18.74 -6.09 -6.57
C GLU A 325 17.83 -6.40 -7.76
N ALA A 326 18.01 -7.56 -8.40
CA ALA A 326 17.14 -7.97 -9.51
C ALA A 326 15.69 -8.24 -9.06
N MET A 327 15.50 -8.76 -7.85
CA MET A 327 14.19 -8.93 -7.23
C MET A 327 13.51 -7.56 -7.02
N ASP A 328 14.22 -6.62 -6.43
CA ASP A 328 13.70 -5.30 -6.08
C ASP A 328 13.33 -4.48 -7.32
N LEU A 329 14.21 -4.45 -8.31
CA LEU A 329 13.96 -3.77 -9.58
C LEU A 329 12.79 -4.37 -10.36
N TYR A 330 12.65 -5.71 -10.38
CA TYR A 330 11.51 -6.38 -11.00
C TYR A 330 10.21 -6.03 -10.27
N ASN A 331 10.19 -6.12 -8.94
CA ASN A 331 9.02 -5.83 -8.13
C ASN A 331 8.65 -4.32 -8.19
N ASN A 332 9.65 -3.45 -8.32
CA ASN A 332 9.46 -2.03 -8.60
C ASN A 332 8.69 -1.82 -9.92
N GLU A 333 9.06 -2.53 -10.99
CA GLU A 333 8.36 -2.48 -12.29
C GLU A 333 6.93 -3.01 -12.17
N VAL A 334 6.70 -4.10 -11.43
CA VAL A 334 5.34 -4.61 -11.16
C VAL A 334 4.48 -3.54 -10.48
N GLY A 335 5.00 -2.86 -9.48
CA GLY A 335 4.29 -1.79 -8.77
C GLY A 335 3.89 -0.63 -9.68
N ARG A 336 4.84 -0.11 -10.48
CA ARG A 336 4.56 0.96 -11.45
C ARG A 336 3.48 0.55 -12.43
N ARG A 337 3.55 -0.66 -12.96
CA ARG A 337 2.57 -1.21 -13.89
C ARG A 337 1.17 -1.32 -13.27
N ILE A 338 1.06 -1.77 -12.03
CA ILE A 338 -0.21 -1.81 -11.28
C ILE A 338 -0.81 -0.41 -11.19
N ALA A 339 -0.03 0.61 -10.83
CA ALA A 339 -0.51 1.98 -10.76
C ALA A 339 -0.94 2.54 -12.12
N MET A 340 -0.16 2.30 -13.17
CA MET A 340 -0.47 2.74 -14.53
C MET A 340 -1.77 2.12 -15.06
N GLN A 341 -2.03 0.88 -14.71
CA GLN A 341 -3.28 0.20 -15.08
C GLN A 341 -4.48 0.62 -14.23
N ASN A 342 -4.23 1.21 -13.06
CA ASN A 342 -5.25 1.63 -12.11
C ASN A 342 -5.05 3.11 -11.70
N PRO A 343 -5.12 4.06 -12.64
CA PRO A 343 -4.71 5.46 -12.42
C PRO A 343 -5.58 6.20 -11.38
N HIS A 344 -6.76 5.66 -11.07
CA HIS A 344 -7.69 6.22 -10.11
C HIS A 344 -7.78 5.42 -8.80
N ALA A 345 -6.98 4.35 -8.67
CA ALA A 345 -6.98 3.54 -7.46
C ALA A 345 -6.51 4.36 -6.24
N SER A 346 -7.20 4.19 -5.13
CA SER A 346 -6.75 4.69 -3.83
C SER A 346 -5.53 3.90 -3.34
N ASN A 347 -4.83 4.40 -2.33
CA ASN A 347 -3.70 3.67 -1.75
C ASN A 347 -4.14 2.31 -1.17
N THR A 348 -5.35 2.21 -0.60
CA THR A 348 -5.91 0.94 -0.11
C THR A 348 -6.21 -0.04 -1.25
N GLU A 349 -6.72 0.45 -2.37
CA GLU A 349 -6.92 -0.39 -3.56
C GLU A 349 -5.58 -0.83 -4.16
N LEU A 350 -4.59 0.07 -4.23
CA LEU A 350 -3.23 -0.30 -4.62
C LEU A 350 -2.63 -1.35 -3.68
N TYR A 351 -2.82 -1.20 -2.35
CA TYR A 351 -2.42 -2.21 -1.37
C TYR A 351 -3.04 -3.58 -1.66
N ALA A 352 -4.35 -3.63 -1.90
CA ALA A 352 -5.05 -4.88 -2.21
C ALA A 352 -4.60 -5.49 -3.55
N LEU A 353 -4.39 -4.67 -4.58
CA LEU A 353 -3.90 -5.09 -5.89
C LEU A 353 -2.48 -5.64 -5.80
N VAL A 354 -1.58 -4.96 -5.09
CA VAL A 354 -0.21 -5.43 -4.89
C VAL A 354 -0.18 -6.70 -4.06
N LYS A 355 -0.95 -6.79 -2.96
CA LYS A 355 -1.09 -8.04 -2.19
C LYS A 355 -1.54 -9.19 -3.07
N LYS A 356 -2.54 -8.96 -3.93
CA LYS A 356 -3.01 -9.96 -4.88
C LYS A 356 -1.92 -10.34 -5.87
N ALA A 357 -1.17 -9.39 -6.41
CA ALA A 357 -0.08 -9.64 -7.35
C ALA A 357 1.02 -10.52 -6.73
N VAL A 358 1.38 -10.29 -5.46
CA VAL A 358 2.31 -11.15 -4.73
C VAL A 358 1.76 -12.57 -4.58
N LEU A 359 0.52 -12.72 -4.17
CA LEU A 359 -0.10 -14.04 -3.98
C LEU A 359 -0.31 -14.81 -5.31
N ASP A 360 -0.54 -14.11 -6.41
CA ASP A 360 -0.76 -14.68 -7.73
C ASP A 360 0.56 -14.97 -8.49
N GLY A 361 1.72 -14.63 -7.94
CA GLY A 361 3.02 -14.87 -8.58
C GLY A 361 3.38 -13.88 -9.67
N GLN A 362 2.87 -12.66 -9.60
CA GLN A 362 3.26 -11.57 -10.50
C GLN A 362 4.54 -10.85 -10.04
N THR A 363 4.94 -11.06 -8.80
CA THR A 363 6.20 -10.62 -8.22
C THR A 363 7.18 -11.80 -8.13
N VAL A 364 8.42 -11.49 -7.80
CA VAL A 364 9.44 -12.51 -7.56
C VAL A 364 10.01 -12.38 -6.15
N VAL A 365 10.50 -13.49 -5.63
CA VAL A 365 11.15 -13.61 -4.33
C VAL A 365 12.41 -14.43 -4.46
N VAL A 366 13.31 -14.36 -3.50
CA VAL A 366 14.45 -15.26 -3.41
C VAL A 366 13.96 -16.64 -2.96
N GLY A 367 14.14 -17.66 -3.80
CA GLY A 367 13.75 -19.03 -3.52
C GLY A 367 14.64 -19.68 -2.45
N PRO A 368 14.14 -20.76 -1.82
CA PRO A 368 14.90 -21.50 -0.83
C PRO A 368 16.08 -22.27 -1.48
N GLY A 369 17.18 -22.36 -0.77
CA GLY A 369 18.32 -23.18 -1.15
C GLY A 369 19.63 -22.41 -1.26
N PRO A 370 20.75 -23.10 -1.52
CA PRO A 370 22.07 -22.49 -1.50
C PRO A 370 22.35 -21.58 -2.69
N ASP A 371 21.54 -21.68 -3.75
CA ASP A 371 21.74 -20.94 -5.01
C ASP A 371 20.96 -19.62 -5.04
N ASN A 372 20.13 -19.31 -4.05
CA ASN A 372 19.34 -18.08 -3.93
C ASN A 372 18.62 -17.66 -5.23
N LYS A 373 18.08 -18.65 -5.96
CA LYS A 373 17.46 -18.39 -7.27
C LYS A 373 16.16 -17.62 -7.13
N LEU A 374 15.99 -16.62 -7.96
CA LEU A 374 14.73 -15.91 -8.09
C LEU A 374 13.63 -16.84 -8.63
N MET A 375 12.49 -16.79 -7.97
CA MET A 375 11.29 -17.58 -8.28
C MET A 375 10.06 -16.67 -8.25
N TYR A 376 9.03 -17.02 -8.99
CA TYR A 376 7.75 -16.33 -8.82
C TYR A 376 7.22 -16.53 -7.40
N SER A 377 6.67 -15.45 -6.82
CA SER A 377 6.26 -15.43 -5.42
C SER A 377 5.26 -16.52 -5.03
N ASN A 378 4.36 -16.95 -5.96
CA ASN A 378 3.42 -18.05 -5.70
C ASN A 378 4.04 -19.45 -5.76
N GLN A 379 5.30 -19.57 -6.18
CA GLN A 379 6.03 -20.84 -6.22
C GLN A 379 6.78 -21.14 -4.92
N VAL A 380 6.89 -20.14 -4.04
CA VAL A 380 7.56 -20.27 -2.75
C VAL A 380 6.51 -20.07 -1.66
N PRO A 381 6.30 -21.06 -0.77
CA PRO A 381 5.37 -20.87 0.35
C PRO A 381 5.84 -19.73 1.30
N LEU A 382 4.88 -19.07 1.93
CA LEU A 382 5.16 -18.04 2.94
C LEU A 382 6.08 -18.59 4.06
N GLY A 383 7.12 -17.85 4.39
CA GLY A 383 8.11 -18.25 5.40
C GLY A 383 9.21 -19.19 4.92
N TYR A 384 9.23 -19.55 3.63
CA TYR A 384 10.23 -20.47 3.04
C TYR A 384 11.15 -19.79 2.01
N THR A 385 11.18 -18.47 1.97
CA THR A 385 12.07 -17.72 1.07
C THR A 385 13.55 -17.86 1.48
N GLY A 386 14.45 -17.71 0.50
CA GLY A 386 15.89 -17.72 0.70
C GLY A 386 16.41 -16.42 1.36
N GLN A 387 17.72 -16.28 1.42
CA GLN A 387 18.43 -15.09 1.87
C GLN A 387 19.63 -14.84 0.97
N THR A 388 19.90 -13.58 0.64
CA THR A 388 20.96 -13.18 -0.29
C THR A 388 22.28 -12.78 0.40
N ASP A 389 22.33 -12.78 1.71
CA ASP A 389 23.48 -12.38 2.53
C ASP A 389 24.80 -13.17 2.28
N LYS A 390 24.77 -14.17 1.43
CA LYS A 390 25.93 -15.01 1.06
C LYS A 390 26.31 -14.93 -0.41
N GLU A 391 25.61 -14.11 -1.20
CA GLU A 391 25.92 -13.95 -2.61
C GLU A 391 27.09 -12.97 -2.83
N PRO A 392 27.85 -13.16 -3.92
CA PRO A 392 28.77 -12.11 -4.34
C PRO A 392 28.01 -10.84 -4.72
N PRO A 393 28.59 -9.65 -4.52
CA PRO A 393 27.99 -8.39 -4.93
C PRO A 393 27.60 -8.42 -6.41
N ALA A 394 26.53 -7.67 -6.76
CA ALA A 394 26.14 -7.45 -8.14
C ALA A 394 27.33 -6.88 -8.94
N GLN A 395 27.62 -7.48 -10.07
CA GLN A 395 28.72 -7.04 -10.93
C GLN A 395 28.16 -6.10 -11.98
N GLY A 396 28.13 -4.82 -11.68
CA GLY A 396 27.72 -3.71 -12.53
C GLY A 396 27.26 -4.06 -13.93
N GLY A 397 26.02 -3.82 -14.23
CA GLY A 397 25.42 -4.23 -15.45
C GLY A 397 24.54 -3.17 -16.07
N HIS A 398 23.53 -3.60 -16.65
CA HIS A 398 22.62 -2.81 -17.45
C HIS A 398 21.79 -1.87 -16.58
N ASP A 399 22.05 -0.59 -16.68
CA ASP A 399 21.21 0.42 -16.07
C ASP A 399 19.85 0.39 -16.78
N PRO A 400 18.75 -0.05 -16.14
CA PRO A 400 17.45 0.02 -16.77
C PRO A 400 17.10 1.50 -16.93
N GLU A 401 17.27 2.02 -18.09
CA GLU A 401 17.18 3.38 -18.57
C GLU A 401 16.31 4.33 -17.73
N GLY A 402 16.87 5.45 -17.33
CA GLY A 402 16.11 6.53 -16.76
C GLY A 402 16.91 7.80 -16.54
N SER A 403 16.92 8.69 -17.47
CA SER A 403 17.08 10.10 -17.12
C SER A 403 15.89 10.49 -16.24
N PRO A 404 16.09 11.24 -15.13
CA PRO A 404 15.01 11.64 -14.27
C PRO A 404 13.99 12.46 -15.06
N GLY A 405 12.83 11.87 -15.34
CA GLY A 405 11.68 12.57 -15.89
C GLY A 405 11.21 13.65 -14.93
N LYS A 406 10.54 14.68 -15.42
CA LYS A 406 9.88 15.65 -14.54
C LYS A 406 8.67 14.98 -13.87
N PRO A 407 8.41 15.22 -12.57
CA PRO A 407 7.18 14.76 -11.94
C PRO A 407 5.95 15.20 -12.73
N LYS A 408 4.95 14.31 -12.76
CA LYS A 408 3.72 14.45 -13.54
C LYS A 408 2.94 15.73 -13.24
N ASN A 409 3.04 16.24 -12.04
CA ASN A 409 2.37 17.44 -11.57
C ASN A 409 3.42 18.53 -11.31
N GLY A 410 3.34 19.66 -12.04
CA GLY A 410 4.19 20.84 -11.82
C GLY A 410 4.06 21.46 -10.40
N THR A 411 3.34 20.81 -9.51
CA THR A 411 3.08 21.21 -8.12
C THR A 411 4.27 20.95 -7.19
N TYR A 412 5.25 20.13 -7.61
CA TYR A 412 6.36 19.68 -6.76
C TYR A 412 7.72 20.33 -7.05
N TRP A 413 7.76 21.41 -7.88
CA TRP A 413 8.98 22.14 -8.21
C TRP A 413 9.10 23.45 -7.46
#